data_24777d5a46e2128927541f4db1905e22
#
_entry.id   24777d5a46e2128927541f4db1905e22
#
_cell.length_a   1.000
_cell.length_b   1.000
_cell.length_c   1.000
_cell.angle_alpha   90.00
_cell.angle_beta   90.00
_cell.angle_gamma   90.00
#
_symmetry.space_group_name_H-M   'P 1'
#
loop_
_entity.id
_entity.type
_entity.pdbx_description
1 polymer ?
#
loop_
_entity_poly.entity_id
_entity_poly.type
_entity_poly.pdbx_seq_one_letter_code
_entity_poly.pdbx_strand_id
1 'polypeptide(L)'
;MTNERFENWKPPEIEDGKLNKYNWLVQHKENLKLGYRSDVGAFTYINAKNNVVIEDYVQIGSHSSLYSISTIDNKEGPVVLKKNCRIGSHSIVMPNVTVGENSIVGAFSFVNRNIPDNSLAFGVPVKVIRALTKEELKKLKEESNDL
;
A
#
# COMPACT_ATOMS: atom_id res chain seq x y z
N MET A 1 16.38 -10.54 3.42
CA MET A 1 16.37 -9.91 2.08
C MET A 1 17.45 -8.85 1.98
N THR A 2 18.09 -8.76 0.84
CA THR A 2 19.05 -7.69 0.58
C THR A 2 18.32 -6.40 0.28
N ASN A 3 18.96 -5.27 0.57
CA ASN A 3 18.39 -3.95 0.31
C ASN A 3 18.87 -3.35 -1.00
N GLU A 4 19.47 -4.15 -1.87
CA GLU A 4 20.05 -3.70 -3.13
C GLU A 4 19.08 -2.91 -3.99
N ARG A 5 17.83 -3.35 -4.07
CA ARG A 5 16.79 -2.66 -4.88
C ARG A 5 16.44 -1.28 -4.35
N PHE A 6 16.82 -0.95 -3.13
CA PHE A 6 16.57 0.35 -2.53
C PHE A 6 17.80 1.26 -2.54
N GLU A 7 18.94 0.73 -2.98
CA GLU A 7 20.12 1.57 -3.19
C GLU A 7 19.81 2.57 -4.28
N ASN A 8 20.12 3.83 -4.03
CA ASN A 8 19.84 4.91 -4.97
C ASN A 8 18.35 4.99 -5.37
N TRP A 9 17.46 4.65 -4.46
CA TRP A 9 16.03 4.68 -4.73
C TRP A 9 15.57 6.04 -5.20
N LYS A 10 14.77 6.03 -6.26
CA LYS A 10 14.10 7.22 -6.79
C LYS A 10 12.67 6.86 -7.15
N PRO A 11 11.72 7.77 -6.97
CA PRO A 11 10.38 7.52 -7.47
C PRO A 11 10.42 7.34 -8.99
N PRO A 12 9.58 6.47 -9.55
CA PRO A 12 9.51 6.33 -11.00
C PRO A 12 8.91 7.59 -11.62
N GLU A 13 9.25 7.84 -12.88
CA GLU A 13 8.50 8.80 -13.68
C GLU A 13 7.12 8.20 -13.98
N ILE A 14 6.09 9.01 -13.78
CA ILE A 14 4.70 8.56 -13.93
C ILE A 14 4.02 9.35 -15.02
N GLU A 15 3.48 8.62 -16.00
CA GLU A 15 2.57 9.16 -17.00
C GLU A 15 1.18 8.61 -16.71
N ASP A 16 0.20 9.49 -16.61
CA ASP A 16 -1.15 9.13 -16.17
C ASP A 16 -1.75 8.01 -17.01
N GLY A 17 -2.24 6.96 -16.35
CA GLY A 17 -2.91 5.83 -17.00
C GLY A 17 -2.00 4.89 -17.77
N LYS A 18 -0.67 5.01 -17.63
CA LYS A 18 0.30 4.16 -18.33
C LYS A 18 1.20 3.45 -17.35
N LEU A 19 1.61 2.23 -17.70
CA LEU A 19 2.59 1.49 -16.93
C LEU A 19 3.91 2.24 -16.88
N ASN A 20 4.47 2.38 -15.69
CA ASN A 20 5.78 2.99 -15.49
C ASN A 20 6.91 1.95 -15.62
N LYS A 21 8.13 2.38 -15.36
CA LYS A 21 9.33 1.54 -15.39
C LYS A 21 9.21 0.22 -14.61
N TYR A 22 8.42 0.22 -13.54
CA TYR A 22 8.23 -0.94 -12.66
C TYR A 22 6.91 -1.68 -12.93
N ASN A 23 6.24 -1.34 -14.05
CA ASN A 23 5.00 -2.01 -14.48
C ASN A 23 3.81 -1.83 -13.55
N TRP A 24 3.68 -0.68 -12.89
CA TRP A 24 2.44 -0.31 -12.23
C TRP A 24 1.93 1.01 -12.80
N LEU A 25 0.67 1.31 -12.58
CA LEU A 25 0.08 2.51 -13.15
C LEU A 25 -0.82 3.24 -12.15
N VAL A 26 -0.94 4.53 -12.35
CA VAL A 26 -1.84 5.38 -11.58
C VAL A 26 -2.67 6.25 -12.51
N GLN A 27 -3.93 6.44 -12.16
CA GLN A 27 -4.79 7.46 -12.74
C GLN A 27 -4.94 8.60 -11.74
N HIS A 28 -4.94 9.84 -12.26
CA HIS A 28 -4.95 11.06 -11.45
C HIS A 28 -3.67 11.19 -10.60
N LYS A 29 -2.54 11.06 -11.24
CA LYS A 29 -1.22 11.07 -10.58
C LYS A 29 -0.97 12.29 -9.72
N GLU A 30 -1.56 13.43 -10.09
CA GLU A 30 -1.44 14.68 -9.33
C GLU A 30 -1.97 14.57 -7.91
N ASN A 31 -2.83 13.59 -7.64
CA ASN A 31 -3.41 13.33 -6.33
C ASN A 31 -2.76 12.13 -5.62
N LEU A 32 -1.66 11.62 -6.14
CA LEU A 32 -0.87 10.57 -5.51
C LEU A 32 0.31 11.20 -4.78
N LYS A 33 0.48 10.85 -3.51
CA LYS A 33 1.72 11.11 -2.75
C LYS A 33 2.43 9.79 -2.55
N LEU A 34 3.66 9.71 -3.04
CA LEU A 34 4.48 8.50 -2.97
C LEU A 34 5.67 8.75 -2.04
N GLY A 35 5.70 8.04 -0.93
CA GLY A 35 6.72 8.18 0.10
C GLY A 35 8.07 7.62 -0.29
N TYR A 36 9.09 7.98 0.47
CA TYR A 36 10.47 7.56 0.28
C TYR A 36 10.60 6.05 0.47
N ARG A 37 11.31 5.41 -0.44
CA ARG A 37 11.54 3.96 -0.46
C ARG A 37 10.26 3.13 -0.35
N SER A 38 9.16 3.66 -0.83
CA SER A 38 7.97 2.85 -1.03
C SER A 38 8.18 1.89 -2.21
N ASP A 39 7.55 0.73 -2.13
CA ASP A 39 7.72 -0.32 -3.11
C ASP A 39 6.36 -0.80 -3.59
N VAL A 40 6.05 -0.48 -4.83
CA VAL A 40 4.78 -0.86 -5.44
C VAL A 40 5.04 -2.00 -6.43
N GLY A 41 4.41 -3.13 -6.19
CA GLY A 41 4.57 -4.33 -7.00
C GLY A 41 4.01 -4.18 -8.42
N ALA A 42 4.53 -4.98 -9.33
CA ALA A 42 4.12 -4.97 -10.73
C ALA A 42 2.61 -5.20 -10.87
N PHE A 43 2.03 -4.51 -11.84
CA PHE A 43 0.60 -4.59 -12.19
C PHE A 43 -0.34 -4.15 -11.08
N THR A 44 0.15 -3.35 -10.15
CA THR A 44 -0.69 -2.64 -9.20
C THR A 44 -1.40 -1.50 -9.92
N TYR A 45 -2.69 -1.37 -9.66
CA TYR A 45 -3.52 -0.30 -10.18
C TYR A 45 -3.86 0.69 -9.05
N ILE A 46 -3.64 1.97 -9.30
CA ILE A 46 -3.97 3.02 -8.33
C ILE A 46 -4.90 4.02 -8.99
N ASN A 47 -6.09 4.20 -8.43
CA ASN A 47 -6.95 5.31 -8.82
C ASN A 47 -6.93 6.36 -7.71
N ALA A 48 -6.24 7.46 -7.97
CA ALA A 48 -6.01 8.51 -6.99
C ALA A 48 -6.94 9.73 -7.14
N LYS A 49 -8.08 9.57 -7.81
CA LYS A 49 -9.00 10.69 -8.05
C LYS A 49 -9.31 11.47 -6.77
N ASN A 50 -9.55 10.77 -5.66
CA ASN A 50 -9.87 11.37 -4.37
C ASN A 50 -8.73 11.23 -3.35
N ASN A 51 -7.50 11.25 -3.83
CA ASN A 51 -6.25 11.19 -3.10
C ASN A 51 -5.86 9.79 -2.62
N VAL A 52 -4.64 9.42 -2.92
CA VAL A 52 -3.97 8.25 -2.37
C VAL A 52 -2.64 8.72 -1.78
N VAL A 53 -2.42 8.39 -0.52
CA VAL A 53 -1.17 8.68 0.18
C VAL A 53 -0.49 7.37 0.52
N ILE A 54 0.70 7.19 0.00
CA ILE A 54 1.57 6.05 0.31
C ILE A 54 2.76 6.63 1.06
N GLU A 55 2.84 6.37 2.36
CA GLU A 55 3.90 6.91 3.19
C GLU A 55 5.22 6.15 3.01
N ASP A 56 6.25 6.58 3.72
CA ASP A 56 7.60 6.02 3.57
C ASP A 56 7.63 4.53 3.91
N TYR A 57 8.45 3.78 3.19
CA TYR A 57 8.71 2.35 3.39
C TYR A 57 7.51 1.43 3.23
N VAL A 58 6.40 1.91 2.72
CA VAL A 58 5.23 1.06 2.42
C VAL A 58 5.58 0.08 1.32
N GLN A 59 5.17 -1.17 1.48
CA GLN A 59 5.31 -2.19 0.44
C GLN A 59 3.93 -2.68 0.01
N ILE A 60 3.72 -2.74 -1.29
CA ILE A 60 2.48 -3.21 -1.90
C ILE A 60 2.81 -4.37 -2.82
N GLY A 61 2.23 -5.52 -2.56
CA GLY A 61 2.42 -6.71 -3.40
C GLY A 61 1.82 -6.55 -4.79
N SER A 62 2.38 -7.27 -5.74
CA SER A 62 1.96 -7.22 -7.15
C SER A 62 0.47 -7.49 -7.33
N HIS A 63 -0.10 -6.97 -8.42
CA HIS A 63 -1.51 -7.17 -8.78
C HIS A 63 -2.50 -6.67 -7.73
N SER A 64 -2.11 -5.71 -6.92
CA SER A 64 -3.02 -5.09 -5.96
C SER A 64 -3.73 -3.89 -6.60
N SER A 65 -4.82 -3.45 -5.99
CA SER A 65 -5.57 -2.29 -6.46
C SER A 65 -5.89 -1.36 -5.31
N LEU A 66 -5.63 -0.07 -5.50
CA LEU A 66 -5.99 0.97 -4.55
C LEU A 66 -7.03 1.87 -5.19
N TYR A 67 -8.22 1.93 -4.63
CA TYR A 67 -9.31 2.73 -5.14
C TYR A 67 -9.67 3.87 -4.19
N SER A 68 -9.41 5.11 -4.59
CA SER A 68 -9.99 6.28 -3.90
C SER A 68 -11.39 6.60 -4.42
N ILE A 69 -11.82 5.91 -5.45
CA ILE A 69 -13.18 5.97 -5.97
C ILE A 69 -13.59 4.58 -6.49
N SER A 70 -14.79 4.18 -6.17
CA SER A 70 -15.41 2.96 -6.70
C SER A 70 -16.76 3.35 -7.30
N THR A 71 -16.87 3.28 -8.62
CA THR A 71 -18.11 3.63 -9.31
C THR A 71 -19.17 2.54 -9.23
N ILE A 72 -18.76 1.34 -8.88
CA ILE A 72 -19.67 0.19 -8.79
C ILE A 72 -20.67 0.36 -7.64
N ASP A 73 -20.22 0.87 -6.53
CA ASP A 73 -21.02 1.03 -5.31
C ASP A 73 -21.05 2.47 -4.79
N ASN A 74 -20.66 3.43 -5.63
CA ASN A 74 -20.69 4.87 -5.33
C ASN A 74 -19.93 5.26 -4.06
N LYS A 75 -18.76 4.69 -3.87
CA LYS A 75 -17.88 5.05 -2.75
C LYS A 75 -16.75 5.91 -3.25
N GLU A 76 -16.40 6.92 -2.47
CA GLU A 76 -15.25 7.78 -2.75
C GLU A 76 -14.63 8.31 -1.47
N GLY A 77 -13.36 8.57 -1.50
CA GLY A 77 -12.60 9.11 -0.39
C GLY A 77 -11.15 8.67 -0.43
N PRO A 78 -10.31 9.30 0.38
CA PRO A 78 -8.87 9.06 0.33
C PRO A 78 -8.49 7.66 0.80
N VAL A 79 -7.42 7.13 0.23
CA VAL A 79 -6.74 5.95 0.73
C VAL A 79 -5.41 6.40 1.34
N VAL A 80 -5.15 5.98 2.56
CA VAL A 80 -3.92 6.31 3.27
C VAL A 80 -3.24 5.02 3.72
N LEU A 81 -2.06 4.77 3.19
CA LEU A 81 -1.20 3.68 3.64
C LEU A 81 -0.08 4.28 4.47
N LYS A 82 -0.14 4.05 5.77
CA LYS A 82 0.80 4.68 6.71
C LYS A 82 2.15 3.99 6.70
N LYS A 83 3.15 4.71 7.19
CA LYS A 83 4.55 4.33 7.17
C LYS A 83 4.77 2.85 7.49
N ASN A 84 5.54 2.20 6.64
CA ASN A 84 6.01 0.83 6.81
C ASN A 84 4.89 -0.24 6.82
N CYS A 85 3.65 0.08 6.44
CA CYS A 85 2.64 -0.96 6.31
C CYS A 85 2.91 -1.83 5.07
N ARG A 86 2.36 -3.02 5.08
CA ARG A 86 2.55 -4.03 4.04
C ARG A 86 1.21 -4.49 3.52
N ILE A 87 1.03 -4.46 2.21
CA ILE A 87 -0.18 -4.94 1.55
C ILE A 87 0.19 -6.16 0.73
N GLY A 88 -0.35 -7.31 1.09
CA GLY A 88 -0.11 -8.55 0.37
C GLY A 88 -0.65 -8.52 -1.06
N SER A 89 -0.02 -9.28 -1.95
CA SER A 89 -0.38 -9.32 -3.37
C SER A 89 -1.85 -9.67 -3.60
N HIS A 90 -2.39 -9.19 -4.72
CA HIS A 90 -3.78 -9.42 -5.10
C HIS A 90 -4.81 -8.89 -4.09
N SER A 91 -4.44 -7.91 -3.30
CA SER A 91 -5.37 -7.26 -2.37
C SER A 91 -6.04 -6.05 -3.02
N ILE A 92 -7.20 -5.70 -2.51
CA ILE A 92 -7.96 -4.53 -2.93
C ILE A 92 -8.17 -3.63 -1.73
N VAL A 93 -7.80 -2.35 -1.85
CA VAL A 93 -8.06 -1.35 -0.81
C VAL A 93 -9.12 -0.40 -1.32
N MET A 94 -10.19 -0.26 -0.56
CA MET A 94 -11.38 0.51 -0.93
C MET A 94 -11.31 1.97 -0.44
N PRO A 95 -12.15 2.86 -1.00
CA PRO A 95 -12.16 4.27 -0.57
C PRO A 95 -12.37 4.46 0.92
N ASN A 96 -11.81 5.53 1.44
CA ASN A 96 -11.87 5.90 2.86
C ASN A 96 -11.17 4.95 3.82
N VAL A 97 -10.24 4.14 3.32
CA VAL A 97 -9.49 3.21 4.15
C VAL A 97 -8.12 3.79 4.51
N THR A 98 -7.78 3.73 5.78
CA THR A 98 -6.45 3.97 6.31
C THR A 98 -5.89 2.65 6.84
N VAL A 99 -4.75 2.25 6.32
CA VAL A 99 -4.00 1.11 6.87
C VAL A 99 -2.92 1.66 7.79
N GLY A 100 -2.95 1.22 9.05
CA GLY A 100 -2.11 1.74 10.11
C GLY A 100 -0.62 1.47 9.93
N GLU A 101 0.19 2.22 10.66
CA GLU A 101 1.64 2.12 10.64
C GLU A 101 2.10 0.73 11.06
N ASN A 102 3.07 0.17 10.36
CA ASN A 102 3.63 -1.18 10.56
C ASN A 102 2.64 -2.33 10.40
N SER A 103 1.40 -2.08 10.01
CA SER A 103 0.41 -3.15 9.87
C SER A 103 0.65 -3.99 8.63
N ILE A 104 0.29 -5.26 8.73
CA ILE A 104 0.43 -6.23 7.64
C ILE A 104 -0.96 -6.70 7.22
N VAL A 105 -1.26 -6.52 5.94
CA VAL A 105 -2.45 -7.07 5.31
C VAL A 105 -2.03 -8.28 4.49
N GLY A 106 -2.58 -9.43 4.80
CA GLY A 106 -2.27 -10.67 4.07
C GLY A 106 -2.78 -10.64 2.63
N ALA A 107 -2.17 -11.46 1.78
CA ALA A 107 -2.53 -11.54 0.36
C ALA A 107 -4.02 -11.90 0.16
N PHE A 108 -4.58 -11.52 -0.99
CA PHE A 108 -5.97 -11.77 -1.35
C PHE A 108 -6.99 -11.20 -0.35
N SER A 109 -6.69 -10.03 0.20
CA SER A 109 -7.60 -9.37 1.14
C SER A 109 -8.44 -8.31 0.45
N PHE A 110 -9.70 -8.19 0.90
CA PHE A 110 -10.58 -7.09 0.52
C PHE A 110 -10.63 -6.10 1.69
N VAL A 111 -9.86 -5.01 1.58
CA VAL A 111 -9.67 -4.06 2.67
C VAL A 111 -10.73 -2.96 2.56
N ASN A 112 -11.83 -3.17 3.22
CA ASN A 112 -13.01 -2.30 3.20
C ASN A 112 -13.24 -1.56 4.52
N ARG A 113 -12.26 -1.58 5.42
CA ARG A 113 -12.30 -0.88 6.71
C ARG A 113 -10.89 -0.50 7.12
N ASN A 114 -10.78 0.45 8.03
CA ASN A 114 -9.49 0.87 8.57
C ASN A 114 -8.82 -0.27 9.34
N ILE A 115 -7.51 -0.33 9.21
CA ILE A 115 -6.67 -1.29 9.93
C ILE A 115 -5.86 -0.47 10.95
N PRO A 116 -5.93 -0.82 12.24
CA PRO A 116 -5.14 -0.13 13.26
C PRO A 116 -3.64 -0.30 13.04
N ASP A 117 -2.84 0.56 13.69
CA ASP A 117 -1.39 0.41 13.70
C ASP A 117 -1.00 -0.95 14.30
N ASN A 118 0.16 -1.46 13.86
CA ASN A 118 0.81 -2.63 14.45
C ASN A 118 -0.07 -3.89 14.49
N SER A 119 -0.87 -4.09 13.44
CA SER A 119 -1.85 -5.17 13.38
C SER A 119 -1.61 -6.10 12.20
N LEU A 120 -2.01 -7.36 12.36
CA LEU A 120 -2.15 -8.31 11.27
C LEU A 120 -3.63 -8.42 10.90
N ALA A 121 -3.93 -8.24 9.63
CA ALA A 121 -5.28 -8.32 9.11
C ALA A 121 -5.29 -9.07 7.79
N PHE A 122 -6.35 -9.82 7.50
CA PHE A 122 -6.54 -10.44 6.19
C PHE A 122 -7.98 -10.89 6.01
N GLY A 123 -8.31 -11.24 4.80
CA GLY A 123 -9.58 -11.90 4.45
C GLY A 123 -10.49 -11.08 3.54
N VAL A 124 -11.60 -11.71 3.17
CA VAL A 124 -12.64 -11.14 2.31
C VAL A 124 -13.99 -11.31 3.02
N PRO A 125 -14.55 -10.29 3.64
CA PRO A 125 -13.95 -8.97 3.93
C PRO A 125 -12.81 -9.08 4.92
N VAL A 126 -11.95 -8.06 4.96
CA VAL A 126 -10.81 -8.01 5.85
C VAL A 126 -11.23 -8.08 7.32
N LYS A 127 -10.46 -8.83 8.11
CA LYS A 127 -10.61 -8.87 9.57
C LYS A 127 -9.27 -8.60 10.21
N VAL A 128 -9.27 -7.79 11.27
CA VAL A 128 -8.10 -7.64 12.12
C VAL A 128 -7.98 -8.90 12.97
N ILE A 129 -6.88 -9.63 12.77
CA ILE A 129 -6.69 -10.95 13.39
C ILE A 129 -6.07 -10.83 14.77
N ARG A 130 -5.04 -10.00 14.89
CA ARG A 130 -4.31 -9.79 16.13
C ARG A 130 -3.34 -8.61 16.01
N ALA A 131 -2.83 -8.17 17.14
CA ALA A 131 -1.69 -7.27 17.15
C ALA A 131 -0.42 -8.02 16.71
N LEU A 132 0.51 -7.31 16.08
CA LEU A 132 1.83 -7.85 15.79
C LEU A 132 2.61 -8.07 17.10
N THR A 133 3.44 -9.11 17.12
CA THR A 133 4.32 -9.36 18.25
C THR A 133 5.47 -8.34 18.27
N LYS A 134 6.13 -8.20 19.41
CA LYS A 134 7.32 -7.34 19.54
C LYS A 134 8.41 -7.74 18.55
N GLU A 135 8.59 -9.04 18.33
CA GLU A 135 9.58 -9.56 17.37
C GLU A 135 9.22 -9.18 15.93
N GLU A 136 7.96 -9.33 15.56
CA GLU A 136 7.47 -8.93 14.24
C GLU A 136 7.69 -7.44 13.99
N LEU A 137 7.33 -6.61 14.97
CA LEU A 137 7.54 -5.16 14.88
C LEU A 137 9.02 -4.78 14.79
N LYS A 138 9.86 -5.46 15.57
CA LYS A 138 11.30 -5.24 15.54
C LYS A 138 11.86 -5.52 14.14
N LYS A 139 11.48 -6.66 13.55
CA LYS A 139 11.89 -7.02 12.20
C LYS A 139 11.48 -5.97 11.16
N LEU A 140 10.23 -5.54 11.20
CA LEU A 140 9.72 -4.52 10.27
C LEU A 140 10.49 -3.21 10.39
N LYS A 141 10.79 -2.78 11.62
CA LYS A 141 11.54 -1.55 11.88
C LYS A 141 13.00 -1.67 11.46
N GLU A 142 13.61 -2.81 11.68
CA GLU A 142 14.99 -3.08 11.23
C GLU A 142 15.09 -3.02 9.71
N GLU A 143 14.15 -3.63 8.99
CA GLU A 143 14.09 -3.57 7.53
C GLU A 143 13.98 -2.13 7.03
N SER A 144 13.18 -1.30 7.68
CA SER A 144 13.04 0.12 7.33
C SER A 144 14.30 0.92 7.65
N ASN A 145 14.97 0.64 8.77
CA ASN A 145 16.19 1.33 9.16
C ASN A 145 17.38 0.93 8.31
N ASP A 146 17.45 -0.32 7.88
CA ASP A 146 18.51 -0.85 7.03
C ASP A 146 18.42 -0.37 5.58
N LEU A 147 17.29 0.17 5.22
CA LEU A 147 17.09 0.75 3.90
C LEU A 147 17.70 2.17 3.82
#